data_d3e6d8bbc07173546cb4729aecb879c6
#
_entry.id   d3e6d8bbc07173546cb4729aecb879c6
#
_cell.length_a   1.000
_cell.length_b   1.000
_cell.length_c   1.000
_cell.angle_alpha   90.00
_cell.angle_beta   90.00
_cell.angle_gamma   90.00
#
_symmetry.space_group_name_H-M   'P 1'
#
loop_
_entity.id
_entity.type
_entity.pdbx_description
1 polymer ?
#
loop_
_entity_poly.entity_id
_entity_poly.type
_entity_poly.pdbx_seq_one_letter_code
_entity_poly.pdbx_strand_id
1 'polypeptide(L)'
;MFKSGLAVLFLLASWFSASCAYELLPAHVAVVYNGKSELSRRMAREYARVRGVPEGNLVSLDCPTTSEISRKEYEDTIRVPLLEAARKQRWWVPSGIASSPLMNRKIFVLVLMADLPMKIRHETPAPLPGKGVNQMQTDRAAVDSELALLAVGGYERKSWQVNPYFNKREDFVGSGLPSFLVCRPVSYTHLRAHETGA
;
A
#
# COMPACT_ATOMS: atom_id res chain seq x y z
N MET A 1 -47.14 25.44 -55.26
CA MET A 1 -45.79 25.75 -54.76
C MET A 1 -45.73 25.32 -53.30
N PHE A 2 -45.23 24.11 -53.05
CA PHE A 2 -45.05 23.59 -51.69
C PHE A 2 -43.52 23.68 -51.33
N LYS A 3 -43.19 24.45 -50.31
CA LYS A 3 -41.84 24.49 -49.75
C LYS A 3 -41.78 23.50 -48.60
N SER A 4 -41.09 22.41 -48.81
CA SER A 4 -40.77 21.42 -47.79
C SER A 4 -39.62 21.93 -46.90
N GLY A 5 -39.92 22.25 -45.64
CA GLY A 5 -38.92 22.55 -44.63
C GLY A 5 -38.35 21.25 -44.04
N LEU A 6 -37.09 20.97 -44.30
CA LEU A 6 -36.36 19.85 -43.72
C LEU A 6 -35.91 20.23 -42.32
N ALA A 7 -36.58 19.69 -41.30
CA ALA A 7 -36.15 19.85 -39.90
C ALA A 7 -35.00 18.87 -39.61
N VAL A 8 -33.82 19.40 -39.48
CA VAL A 8 -32.65 18.65 -39.05
C VAL A 8 -32.68 18.51 -37.52
N LEU A 9 -33.04 17.34 -37.04
CA LEU A 9 -33.05 16.98 -35.62
C LEU A 9 -31.62 16.67 -35.21
N PHE A 10 -30.92 17.61 -34.58
CA PHE A 10 -29.62 17.36 -33.92
C PHE A 10 -29.86 16.56 -32.65
N LEU A 11 -29.67 15.23 -32.72
CA LEU A 11 -29.50 14.37 -31.55
C LEU A 11 -28.11 14.64 -30.94
N LEU A 12 -28.08 15.50 -29.94
CA LEU A 12 -26.92 15.62 -29.02
C LEU A 12 -26.86 14.33 -28.20
N ALA A 13 -26.14 13.33 -28.71
CA ALA A 13 -25.68 12.22 -27.92
C ALA A 13 -24.64 12.75 -26.95
N SER A 14 -25.08 13.17 -25.75
CA SER A 14 -24.19 13.41 -24.62
C SER A 14 -23.52 12.09 -24.27
N TRP A 15 -22.28 11.92 -24.72
CA TRP A 15 -21.41 10.87 -24.23
C TRP A 15 -21.12 11.16 -22.76
N PHE A 16 -21.92 10.56 -21.90
CA PHE A 16 -21.56 10.37 -20.52
C PHE A 16 -20.35 9.44 -20.53
N SER A 17 -19.15 9.99 -20.51
CA SER A 17 -17.97 9.26 -20.13
C SER A 17 -18.17 8.88 -18.66
N ALA A 18 -18.74 7.70 -18.42
CA ALA A 18 -18.71 7.10 -17.09
C ALA A 18 -17.24 6.86 -16.78
N SER A 19 -16.64 7.82 -16.07
CA SER A 19 -15.35 7.60 -15.40
C SER A 19 -15.62 6.44 -14.44
N CYS A 20 -15.19 5.25 -14.81
CA CYS A 20 -15.26 4.08 -13.94
C CYS A 20 -14.23 4.31 -12.83
N ALA A 21 -14.60 5.14 -11.86
CA ALA A 21 -13.82 5.29 -10.63
C ALA A 21 -13.84 3.91 -9.96
N TYR A 22 -12.67 3.28 -9.87
CA TYR A 22 -12.55 1.98 -9.22
C TYR A 22 -12.84 2.17 -7.73
N GLU A 23 -13.92 1.57 -7.25
CA GLU A 23 -14.29 1.63 -5.85
C GLU A 23 -13.42 0.68 -5.02
N LEU A 24 -12.71 1.22 -4.03
CA LEU A 24 -11.95 0.42 -3.07
C LEU A 24 -12.90 -0.20 -2.04
N LEU A 25 -13.15 -1.49 -2.19
CA LEU A 25 -13.98 -2.27 -1.26
C LEU A 25 -13.17 -2.76 -0.05
N PRO A 26 -13.81 -3.11 1.08
CA PRO A 26 -13.14 -3.73 2.22
C PRO A 26 -12.33 -4.99 1.87
N ALA A 27 -12.77 -5.73 0.87
CA ALA A 27 -12.07 -6.91 0.36
C ALA A 27 -10.69 -6.59 -0.27
N HIS A 28 -10.44 -5.33 -0.63
CA HIS A 28 -9.18 -4.86 -1.20
C HIS A 28 -8.17 -4.38 -0.15
N VAL A 29 -8.51 -4.49 1.13
CA VAL A 29 -7.69 -4.05 2.26
C VAL A 29 -7.12 -5.26 2.98
N ALA A 30 -5.83 -5.24 3.29
CA ALA A 30 -5.22 -6.16 4.25
C ALA A 30 -4.80 -5.39 5.51
N VAL A 31 -5.09 -5.99 6.66
CA VAL A 31 -4.75 -5.46 7.98
C VAL A 31 -3.57 -6.24 8.52
N VAL A 32 -2.46 -5.55 8.73
CA VAL A 32 -1.21 -6.13 9.24
C VAL A 32 -1.03 -5.71 10.70
N TYR A 33 -0.76 -6.66 11.57
CA TYR A 33 -0.62 -6.40 13.00
C TYR A 33 0.49 -7.22 13.64
N ASN A 34 1.00 -6.74 14.78
CA ASN A 34 2.02 -7.46 15.54
C ASN A 34 1.35 -8.49 16.46
N GLY A 35 1.60 -9.77 16.18
CA GLY A 35 1.07 -10.88 16.98
C GLY A 35 1.58 -10.92 18.43
N LYS A 36 2.73 -10.28 18.71
CA LYS A 36 3.30 -10.17 20.07
C LYS A 36 2.68 -9.06 20.90
N SER A 37 1.93 -8.12 20.27
CA SER A 37 1.26 -7.01 20.94
C SER A 37 -0.24 -7.28 21.10
N GLU A 38 -0.73 -7.27 22.35
CA GLU A 38 -2.17 -7.37 22.63
C GLU A 38 -2.94 -6.17 22.07
N LEU A 39 -2.35 -4.97 22.19
CA LEU A 39 -2.93 -3.75 21.63
C LEU A 39 -3.10 -3.88 20.11
N SER A 40 -2.06 -4.31 19.42
CA SER A 40 -2.08 -4.47 17.96
C SER A 40 -3.13 -5.48 17.50
N ARG A 41 -3.23 -6.64 18.19
CA ARG A 41 -4.24 -7.66 17.92
C ARG A 41 -5.66 -7.14 18.10
N ARG A 42 -5.92 -6.44 19.21
CA ARG A 42 -7.24 -5.87 19.51
C ARG A 42 -7.63 -4.81 18.48
N MET A 43 -6.71 -3.91 18.14
CA MET A 43 -6.94 -2.90 17.11
C MET A 43 -7.24 -3.50 15.75
N ALA A 44 -6.50 -4.54 15.36
CA ALA A 44 -6.71 -5.22 14.08
C ALA A 44 -8.11 -5.83 13.95
N ARG A 45 -8.56 -6.55 14.98
CA ARG A 45 -9.89 -7.15 15.00
C ARG A 45 -11.00 -6.09 14.97
N GLU A 46 -10.86 -5.05 15.80
CA GLU A 46 -11.85 -3.98 15.85
C GLU A 46 -11.89 -3.18 14.54
N TYR A 47 -10.73 -2.83 13.97
CA TYR A 47 -10.68 -2.18 12.66
C TYR A 47 -11.36 -3.03 11.59
N ALA A 48 -11.05 -4.32 11.52
CA ALA A 48 -11.62 -5.23 10.54
C ALA A 48 -13.15 -5.34 10.72
N ARG A 49 -13.62 -5.47 11.93
CA ARG A 49 -15.06 -5.53 12.26
C ARG A 49 -15.80 -4.26 11.82
N VAL A 50 -15.28 -3.08 12.19
CA VAL A 50 -15.92 -1.79 11.90
C VAL A 50 -15.89 -1.46 10.40
N ARG A 51 -14.81 -1.84 9.70
CA ARG A 51 -14.62 -1.54 8.28
C ARG A 51 -15.09 -2.67 7.35
N GLY A 52 -15.57 -3.78 7.89
CA GLY A 52 -16.02 -4.92 7.09
C GLY A 52 -14.88 -5.64 6.36
N VAL A 53 -13.64 -5.54 6.84
CA VAL A 53 -12.48 -6.22 6.23
C VAL A 53 -12.60 -7.72 6.51
N PRO A 54 -12.53 -8.58 5.48
CA PRO A 54 -12.60 -10.03 5.67
C PRO A 54 -11.50 -10.55 6.61
N GLU A 55 -11.82 -11.49 7.50
CA GLU A 55 -10.85 -12.10 8.44
C GLU A 55 -9.64 -12.71 7.72
N GLY A 56 -9.84 -13.30 6.55
CA GLY A 56 -8.77 -13.82 5.72
C GLY A 56 -7.76 -12.77 5.23
N ASN A 57 -8.07 -11.49 5.39
CA ASN A 57 -7.17 -10.38 5.04
C ASN A 57 -6.42 -9.82 6.27
N LEU A 58 -6.57 -10.43 7.46
CA LEU A 58 -5.79 -10.11 8.64
C LEU A 58 -4.49 -10.91 8.63
N VAL A 59 -3.35 -10.22 8.74
CA VAL A 59 -2.03 -10.84 8.74
C VAL A 59 -1.31 -10.55 10.04
N SER A 60 -1.01 -11.60 10.79
CA SER A 60 -0.19 -11.52 12.00
C SER A 60 1.28 -11.62 11.66
N LEU A 61 2.08 -10.71 12.19
CA LEU A 61 3.54 -10.75 12.12
C LEU A 61 4.13 -10.84 13.53
N ASP A 62 5.20 -11.60 13.68
CA ASP A 62 5.93 -11.74 14.95
C ASP A 62 7.20 -10.88 14.93
N CYS A 63 7.02 -9.56 14.97
CA CYS A 63 8.12 -8.60 14.91
C CYS A 63 8.41 -7.95 16.28
N PRO A 64 9.57 -7.25 16.42
CA PRO A 64 9.83 -6.41 17.59
C PRO A 64 8.75 -5.31 17.74
N THR A 65 8.51 -4.89 19.00
CA THR A 65 7.59 -3.78 19.31
C THR A 65 8.30 -2.42 19.33
N THR A 66 9.61 -2.41 19.05
CA THR A 66 10.42 -1.18 18.97
C THR A 66 10.07 -0.38 17.72
N SER A 67 10.19 0.94 17.81
CA SER A 67 9.89 1.84 16.67
C SER A 67 10.92 1.74 15.55
N GLU A 68 12.16 1.30 15.86
CA GLU A 68 13.27 1.18 14.93
C GLU A 68 13.92 -0.19 15.02
N ILE A 69 14.19 -0.81 13.87
CA ILE A 69 14.76 -2.15 13.74
C ILE A 69 15.91 -2.16 12.72
N SER A 70 16.70 -3.22 12.73
CA SER A 70 17.73 -3.48 11.73
C SER A 70 17.11 -3.87 10.39
N ARG A 71 17.90 -3.78 9.32
CA ARG A 71 17.51 -4.29 8.00
C ARG A 71 17.22 -5.80 8.06
N LYS A 72 18.04 -6.55 8.76
CA LYS A 72 17.85 -7.99 8.93
C LYS A 72 16.55 -8.33 9.66
N GLU A 73 16.27 -7.64 10.76
CA GLU A 73 14.99 -7.83 11.48
C GLU A 73 13.78 -7.50 10.61
N TYR A 74 13.87 -6.42 9.80
CA TYR A 74 12.80 -6.09 8.85
C TYR A 74 12.57 -7.20 7.84
N GLU A 75 13.63 -7.73 7.22
CA GLU A 75 13.50 -8.83 6.26
C GLU A 75 12.89 -10.08 6.90
N ASP A 76 13.45 -10.51 8.03
CA ASP A 76 13.10 -11.77 8.66
C ASP A 76 11.71 -11.76 9.33
N THR A 77 11.30 -10.63 9.92
CA THR A 77 10.12 -10.58 10.78
C THR A 77 8.93 -9.83 10.16
N ILE A 78 9.17 -9.04 9.12
CA ILE A 78 8.11 -8.25 8.48
C ILE A 78 7.98 -8.62 7.01
N ARG A 79 9.02 -8.36 6.20
CA ARG A 79 8.89 -8.45 4.75
C ARG A 79 8.67 -9.87 4.25
N VAL A 80 9.53 -10.81 4.64
CA VAL A 80 9.43 -12.20 4.16
C VAL A 80 8.12 -12.83 4.61
N PRO A 81 7.74 -12.78 5.92
CA PRO A 81 6.46 -13.34 6.36
C PRO A 81 5.24 -12.70 5.69
N LEU A 82 5.25 -11.38 5.49
CA LEU A 82 4.15 -10.71 4.78
C LEU A 82 4.07 -11.11 3.32
N LEU A 83 5.21 -11.26 2.64
CA LEU A 83 5.29 -11.71 1.26
C LEU A 83 4.76 -13.16 1.11
N GLU A 84 5.07 -14.02 2.06
CA GLU A 84 4.56 -15.40 2.11
C GLU A 84 3.05 -15.42 2.32
N ALA A 85 2.52 -14.62 3.26
CA ALA A 85 1.09 -14.48 3.47
C ALA A 85 0.39 -13.96 2.21
N ALA A 86 0.96 -12.96 1.55
CA ALA A 86 0.46 -12.40 0.32
C ALA A 86 0.40 -13.42 -0.83
N ARG A 87 1.44 -14.24 -0.97
CA ARG A 87 1.47 -15.35 -1.95
C ARG A 87 0.43 -16.41 -1.64
N LYS A 88 0.35 -16.86 -0.40
CA LYS A 88 -0.62 -17.86 0.06
C LYS A 88 -2.07 -17.40 -0.18
N GLN A 89 -2.34 -16.15 0.07
CA GLN A 89 -3.68 -15.56 -0.10
C GLN A 89 -3.93 -15.03 -1.53
N ARG A 90 -2.94 -15.17 -2.42
CA ARG A 90 -3.02 -14.72 -3.81
C ARG A 90 -3.44 -13.25 -3.93
N TRP A 91 -2.73 -12.36 -3.22
CA TRP A 91 -3.01 -10.92 -3.28
C TRP A 91 -2.80 -10.35 -4.67
N TRP A 92 -1.95 -10.99 -5.46
CA TRP A 92 -1.74 -10.70 -6.89
C TRP A 92 -1.31 -11.96 -7.63
N VAL A 93 -1.43 -11.92 -8.95
CA VAL A 93 -0.88 -12.91 -9.85
C VAL A 93 0.17 -12.23 -10.71
N PRO A 94 1.41 -12.75 -10.79
CA PRO A 94 2.42 -12.23 -11.72
C PRO A 94 1.90 -12.35 -13.16
N SER A 95 2.00 -11.26 -13.93
CA SER A 95 1.49 -11.26 -15.31
C SER A 95 2.41 -11.94 -16.31
N GLY A 96 3.68 -12.15 -15.94
CA GLY A 96 4.73 -12.56 -16.88
C GLY A 96 5.17 -11.46 -17.86
N ILE A 97 4.54 -10.29 -17.82
CA ILE A 97 4.83 -9.15 -18.70
C ILE A 97 5.58 -8.09 -17.88
N ALA A 98 6.79 -7.73 -18.32
CA ALA A 98 7.65 -6.79 -17.59
C ALA A 98 7.02 -5.39 -17.42
N SER A 99 6.22 -4.94 -18.39
CA SER A 99 5.54 -3.64 -18.35
C SER A 99 4.26 -3.61 -17.50
N SER A 100 3.73 -4.78 -17.13
CA SER A 100 2.53 -4.90 -16.29
C SER A 100 2.72 -6.08 -15.33
N PRO A 101 3.56 -5.95 -14.31
CA PRO A 101 4.03 -7.07 -13.49
C PRO A 101 2.94 -7.73 -12.64
N LEU A 102 1.81 -7.07 -12.42
CA LEU A 102 0.72 -7.61 -11.61
C LEU A 102 -0.59 -7.65 -12.40
N MET A 103 -1.14 -8.86 -12.55
CA MET A 103 -2.52 -9.06 -13.01
C MET A 103 -3.40 -9.52 -11.83
N ASN A 104 -4.70 -9.27 -11.94
CA ASN A 104 -5.70 -9.74 -10.96
C ASN A 104 -5.32 -9.43 -9.51
N ARG A 105 -5.02 -8.16 -9.26
CA ARG A 105 -4.67 -7.68 -7.93
C ARG A 105 -5.90 -7.68 -7.02
N LYS A 106 -5.81 -8.38 -5.90
CA LYS A 106 -6.87 -8.47 -4.90
C LYS A 106 -6.70 -7.41 -3.81
N ILE A 107 -5.47 -7.19 -3.35
CA ILE A 107 -5.17 -6.24 -2.27
C ILE A 107 -4.48 -5.00 -2.84
N PHE A 108 -4.95 -3.84 -2.47
CA PHE A 108 -4.42 -2.53 -2.87
C PHE A 108 -3.92 -1.71 -1.69
N VAL A 109 -4.48 -1.96 -0.51
CA VAL A 109 -4.21 -1.18 0.70
C VAL A 109 -3.68 -2.08 1.81
N LEU A 110 -2.58 -1.66 2.43
CA LEU A 110 -2.05 -2.25 3.66
C LEU A 110 -2.31 -1.29 4.82
N VAL A 111 -3.05 -1.75 5.81
CA VAL A 111 -3.31 -0.99 7.04
C VAL A 111 -2.46 -1.57 8.14
N LEU A 112 -1.48 -0.79 8.62
CA LEU A 112 -0.51 -1.22 9.63
C LEU A 112 -0.98 -0.79 11.00
N MET A 113 -1.17 -1.74 11.91
CA MET A 113 -1.61 -1.47 13.28
C MET A 113 -0.48 -0.94 14.17
N ALA A 114 -0.83 -0.49 15.38
CA ALA A 114 0.14 -0.07 16.38
C ALA A 114 1.16 -1.17 16.69
N ASP A 115 2.30 -0.79 17.28
CA ASP A 115 3.39 -1.68 17.69
C ASP A 115 4.03 -2.49 16.54
N LEU A 116 3.83 -2.03 15.31
CA LEU A 116 4.66 -2.40 14.17
C LEU A 116 5.79 -1.37 14.01
N PRO A 117 7.05 -1.79 13.81
CA PRO A 117 8.18 -0.90 13.59
C PRO A 117 7.91 0.13 12.48
N MET A 118 8.46 1.33 12.64
CA MET A 118 8.27 2.42 11.68
C MET A 118 9.51 2.69 10.84
N LYS A 119 10.70 2.40 11.39
CA LYS A 119 11.98 2.78 10.79
C LYS A 119 12.93 1.60 10.70
N ILE A 120 13.71 1.59 9.64
CA ILE A 120 14.85 0.71 9.45
C ILE A 120 16.10 1.57 9.65
N ARG A 121 16.97 1.15 10.61
CA ARG A 121 18.18 1.90 10.93
C ARG A 121 19.22 1.79 9.82
N HIS A 122 20.09 2.77 9.77
CA HIS A 122 21.26 2.74 8.90
C HIS A 122 22.32 1.77 9.44
N GLU A 123 22.77 0.84 8.63
CA GLU A 123 23.74 -0.20 9.01
C GLU A 123 24.93 -0.29 8.05
N THR A 124 24.85 0.37 6.89
CA THR A 124 25.94 0.35 5.92
C THR A 124 27.16 1.08 6.49
N PRO A 125 28.34 0.46 6.52
CA PRO A 125 29.57 1.14 6.89
C PRO A 125 29.79 2.39 6.03
N ALA A 126 30.43 3.40 6.61
CA ALA A 126 30.77 4.61 5.85
C ALA A 126 31.45 4.26 4.51
N PRO A 127 31.16 4.97 3.42
CA PRO A 127 31.75 4.69 2.12
C PRO A 127 33.27 4.68 2.18
N LEU A 128 33.88 3.79 1.42
CA LEU A 128 35.34 3.73 1.31
C LEU A 128 35.88 5.09 0.83
N PRO A 129 37.01 5.58 1.40
CA PRO A 129 37.62 6.83 0.99
C PRO A 129 37.89 6.84 -0.53
N GLY A 130 37.52 7.92 -1.21
CA GLY A 130 37.81 8.13 -2.64
C GLY A 130 36.66 7.89 -3.60
N LYS A 131 35.53 7.33 -3.18
CA LYS A 131 34.28 7.38 -3.95
C LYS A 131 33.43 8.51 -3.38
N GLY A 132 33.15 9.53 -4.19
CA GLY A 132 32.30 10.65 -3.79
C GLY A 132 31.04 10.14 -3.11
N VAL A 133 30.86 10.55 -1.86
CA VAL A 133 29.67 10.18 -1.07
C VAL A 133 28.49 10.89 -1.71
N ASN A 134 27.73 10.16 -2.47
CA ASN A 134 26.41 10.66 -2.84
C ASN A 134 25.59 10.64 -1.54
N GLN A 135 25.37 11.80 -0.92
CA GLN A 135 24.68 11.93 0.38
C GLN A 135 23.28 11.32 0.39
N MET A 136 22.76 10.94 -0.77
CA MET A 136 21.49 10.24 -0.95
C MET A 136 21.60 8.71 -0.86
N GLN A 137 22.80 8.13 -0.80
CA GLN A 137 22.96 6.69 -0.62
C GLN A 137 22.87 6.35 0.88
N THR A 138 21.68 5.97 1.28
CA THR A 138 21.41 5.49 2.64
C THR A 138 20.55 4.23 2.56
N ASP A 139 20.83 3.27 3.44
CA ASP A 139 20.00 2.08 3.67
C ASP A 139 18.92 2.32 4.73
N ARG A 140 18.89 3.55 5.32
CA ARG A 140 17.80 3.99 6.18
C ARG A 140 16.50 4.11 5.38
N ALA A 141 15.43 3.53 5.91
CA ALA A 141 14.13 3.56 5.27
C ALA A 141 12.97 3.62 6.27
N ALA A 142 11.81 4.07 5.81
CA ALA A 142 10.57 3.85 6.52
C ALA A 142 10.01 2.47 6.15
N VAL A 143 9.56 1.71 7.15
CA VAL A 143 8.92 0.40 6.93
C VAL A 143 7.74 0.53 5.95
N ASP A 144 6.94 1.56 6.10
CA ASP A 144 5.77 1.83 5.26
C ASP A 144 6.15 2.01 3.78
N SER A 145 7.24 2.73 3.51
CA SER A 145 7.75 2.95 2.15
C SER A 145 8.27 1.66 1.51
N GLU A 146 8.95 0.82 2.29
CA GLU A 146 9.42 -0.49 1.84
C GLU A 146 8.24 -1.43 1.53
N LEU A 147 7.20 -1.42 2.38
CA LEU A 147 6.00 -2.22 2.18
C LEU A 147 5.15 -1.75 1.00
N ALA A 148 5.19 -0.46 0.68
CA ALA A 148 4.55 0.03 -0.55
C ALA A 148 5.11 -0.64 -1.80
N LEU A 149 6.36 -1.08 -1.77
CA LEU A 149 7.06 -1.77 -2.87
C LEU A 149 7.17 -3.29 -2.67
N LEU A 150 6.38 -3.88 -1.77
CA LEU A 150 6.45 -5.30 -1.41
C LEU A 150 6.36 -6.24 -2.63
N ALA A 151 5.55 -5.90 -3.62
CA ALA A 151 5.32 -6.70 -4.81
C ALA A 151 6.35 -6.46 -5.93
N VAL A 152 7.21 -5.45 -5.80
CA VAL A 152 8.23 -5.14 -6.81
C VAL A 152 9.38 -6.14 -6.71
N GLY A 153 9.55 -6.95 -7.75
CA GLY A 153 10.69 -7.87 -7.88
C GLY A 153 11.95 -7.17 -8.38
N GLY A 154 13.13 -7.72 -8.03
CA GLY A 154 14.41 -7.22 -8.54
C GLY A 154 14.87 -5.85 -8.04
N TYR A 155 14.21 -5.33 -7.03
CA TYR A 155 14.46 -4.03 -6.45
C TYR A 155 15.77 -4.05 -5.61
N GLU A 156 16.77 -3.29 -6.07
CA GLU A 156 17.98 -3.06 -5.27
C GLU A 156 17.74 -1.98 -4.22
N ARG A 157 17.73 -2.38 -2.95
CA ARG A 157 17.38 -1.54 -1.80
C ARG A 157 18.52 -0.66 -1.28
N LYS A 158 19.31 -0.11 -2.18
CA LYS A 158 20.50 0.66 -1.83
C LYS A 158 20.35 2.16 -1.95
N SER A 159 19.19 2.66 -2.42
CA SER A 159 18.96 4.09 -2.61
C SER A 159 17.47 4.42 -2.61
N TRP A 160 17.16 5.74 -2.60
CA TRP A 160 15.80 6.22 -2.79
C TRP A 160 15.21 5.78 -4.13
N GLN A 161 13.91 5.55 -4.15
CA GLN A 161 13.18 5.26 -5.37
C GLN A 161 12.28 6.42 -5.75
N VAL A 162 12.21 6.70 -7.02
CA VAL A 162 11.29 7.72 -7.54
C VAL A 162 9.85 7.27 -7.30
N ASN A 163 9.06 8.14 -6.66
CA ASN A 163 7.64 7.88 -6.52
C ASN A 163 6.96 8.00 -7.90
N PRO A 164 6.47 6.89 -8.48
CA PRO A 164 5.85 6.91 -9.81
C PRO A 164 4.56 7.73 -9.87
N TYR A 165 3.96 8.02 -8.71
CA TYR A 165 2.73 8.83 -8.60
C TYR A 165 3.01 10.31 -8.29
N PHE A 166 4.27 10.70 -8.11
CA PHE A 166 4.61 12.08 -7.80
C PHE A 166 4.11 13.03 -8.90
N ASN A 167 3.29 14.00 -8.51
CA ASN A 167 2.67 14.99 -9.38
C ASN A 167 1.82 14.41 -10.55
N LYS A 168 1.34 13.16 -10.42
CA LYS A 168 0.44 12.52 -11.37
C LYS A 168 -0.95 12.42 -10.77
N ARG A 169 -1.98 12.63 -11.64
CA ARG A 169 -3.39 12.46 -11.30
C ARG A 169 -3.96 11.14 -11.82
N GLU A 170 -3.10 10.22 -12.18
CA GLU A 170 -3.50 8.92 -12.69
C GLU A 170 -4.13 8.08 -11.59
N ASP A 171 -5.11 7.27 -11.97
CA ASP A 171 -5.75 6.31 -11.07
C ASP A 171 -4.70 5.29 -10.60
N PHE A 172 -4.50 5.23 -9.28
CA PHE A 172 -3.59 4.28 -8.64
C PHE A 172 -3.95 2.84 -8.97
N VAL A 173 -5.23 2.51 -9.04
CA VAL A 173 -5.72 1.17 -9.29
C VAL A 173 -5.55 0.79 -10.75
N GLY A 174 -5.83 1.71 -11.66
CA GLY A 174 -5.72 1.50 -13.11
C GLY A 174 -4.29 1.52 -13.63
N SER A 175 -3.33 2.05 -12.87
CA SER A 175 -1.94 2.22 -13.33
C SER A 175 -1.17 0.93 -13.56
N GLY A 176 -1.62 -0.22 -13.03
CA GLY A 176 -0.91 -1.49 -13.12
C GLY A 176 0.44 -1.54 -12.37
N LEU A 177 0.80 -0.48 -11.66
CA LEU A 177 2.05 -0.42 -10.90
C LEU A 177 1.99 -1.36 -9.68
N PRO A 178 3.05 -2.13 -9.42
CA PRO A 178 3.07 -3.16 -8.38
C PRO A 178 3.32 -2.57 -6.97
N SER A 179 2.65 -1.47 -6.62
CA SER A 179 2.79 -0.81 -5.32
C SER A 179 1.51 -0.88 -4.50
N PHE A 180 1.63 -0.82 -3.18
CA PHE A 180 0.52 -0.76 -2.25
C PHE A 180 0.35 0.65 -1.70
N LEU A 181 -0.90 1.04 -1.43
CA LEU A 181 -1.17 2.14 -0.51
C LEU A 181 -0.94 1.63 0.91
N VAL A 182 -0.04 2.27 1.64
CA VAL A 182 0.25 1.90 3.03
C VAL A 182 -0.21 3.02 3.94
N CYS A 183 -0.97 2.68 4.96
CA CYS A 183 -1.44 3.65 5.95
C CYS A 183 -1.39 3.07 7.36
N ARG A 184 -1.29 3.96 8.36
CA ARG A 184 -1.44 3.64 9.78
C ARG A 184 -2.65 4.40 10.31
N PRO A 185 -3.59 3.73 10.99
CA PRO A 185 -4.65 4.43 11.69
C PRO A 185 -4.02 5.39 12.70
N VAL A 186 -4.42 6.65 12.67
CA VAL A 186 -3.98 7.64 13.64
C VAL A 186 -4.55 7.22 15.00
N SER A 187 -3.72 7.30 16.01
CA SER A 187 -3.90 6.86 17.38
C SER A 187 -5.36 6.86 17.88
N TYR A 188 -5.72 5.81 18.63
CA TYR A 188 -6.98 5.60 19.36
C TYR A 188 -7.53 6.82 20.13
N THR A 189 -6.70 7.80 20.45
CA THR A 189 -7.11 9.06 21.07
C THR A 189 -7.98 9.94 20.17
N HIS A 190 -7.81 9.89 18.84
CA HIS A 190 -8.67 10.62 17.91
C HIS A 190 -10.04 9.96 17.69
N LEU A 191 -10.11 8.63 17.76
CA LEU A 191 -11.39 7.92 17.67
C LEU A 191 -12.27 8.18 18.91
N ARG A 192 -11.67 8.32 20.09
CA ARG A 192 -12.41 8.68 21.32
C ARG A 192 -12.92 10.12 21.33
N ALA A 193 -12.27 11.05 20.67
CA ALA A 193 -12.70 12.43 20.61
C ALA A 193 -14.03 12.63 19.86
N HIS A 194 -14.39 11.71 19.00
CA HIS A 194 -15.67 11.73 18.27
C HIS A 194 -16.81 11.00 19.00
N GLU A 195 -16.50 10.13 19.96
CA GLU A 195 -17.52 9.40 20.74
C GLU A 195 -17.99 10.15 21.99
N THR A 196 -17.25 11.15 22.45
CA THR A 196 -17.58 11.94 23.64
C THR A 196 -18.26 13.27 23.34
N GLY A 197 -18.61 13.53 22.10
CA GLY A 197 -19.25 14.77 21.63
C GLY A 197 -20.75 14.63 21.34
N ALA A 198 -21.46 13.73 22.06
CA ALA A 198 -22.92 13.61 22.00
C ALA A 198 -23.51 13.89 23.38
#